data_433d112762161838ea289253f1598a4e
#
_entry.id   433d112762161838ea289253f1598a4e
#
_cell.length_a   1.000
_cell.length_b   1.000
_cell.length_c   1.000
_cell.angle_alpha   90.00
_cell.angle_beta   90.00
_cell.angle_gamma   90.00
#
_symmetry.space_group_name_H-M   'P 1'
#
loop_
_entity.id
_entity.type
_entity.pdbx_description
1 polymer ?
#
loop_
_entity_poly.entity_id
_entity_poly.type
_entity_poly.pdbx_seq_one_letter_code
_entity_poly.pdbx_strand_id
1 'polypeptide(L)'
;MYNAPQSTKEINKVEIYKTEAEIHQETRREIPADSEHASEDKKNQSGEEKIKKSTIIGATFMLTNICLGTTIFTFAVRAKAFGLFWIIFFCLIVAAANYWTIMRGAYASSKTEEYDYSAIVEHFLGKKMRIVLNIFIILYSYACIMCFLALIFPLFGRFIQSAFYKDKYPNFEAFEDAKWGKAYIKFPFFVGIAFLLSLLCLIKDINKLNFSAYIGVGAVIYTLFVVAIQCHSYYNHYKQTIYIKEDKSTHPNWFNFGKAWTKDMDFFKGMANLFTAYACHPGIFPVYRGFKVYYENKGIREMKISTFLATLLTTALHIVSIVCSFLTDPYDPEDLVIYRKNKGNGKDIWMVIARCFISLSLFFTLPGYYFPLRLSISNMFCKGQISNIFNILFTFISCFVCAAIAAVYDKILNYLSYIGGFISVFICYLIPVLTYLYSKNERLTEWHNLIEIIGVIILIAIGIIAGIATIIDDVKN
;
A
#
# COMPACT_ATOMS: atom_id res chain seq x y z
N MET A 1 -47.53 3.27 51.94
CA MET A 1 -48.69 3.71 51.14
C MET A 1 -48.25 3.91 49.72
N TYR A 2 -48.92 3.15 48.87
CA TYR A 2 -49.07 3.16 47.40
C TYR A 2 -47.83 2.96 46.51
N ASN A 3 -47.68 1.71 46.12
CA ASN A 3 -47.05 1.27 44.88
C ASN A 3 -47.96 1.61 43.70
N ALA A 4 -47.43 2.14 42.59
CA ALA A 4 -48.09 2.27 41.31
C ALA A 4 -47.31 1.45 40.27
N PRO A 5 -48.00 0.78 39.34
CA PRO A 5 -47.42 -0.32 38.53
C PRO A 5 -46.75 0.15 37.25
N GLN A 6 -45.56 -0.38 37.01
CA GLN A 6 -44.74 -0.18 35.79
C GLN A 6 -45.14 -1.08 34.58
N SER A 7 -46.38 -1.50 34.42
CA SER A 7 -46.72 -2.52 33.42
C SER A 7 -47.38 -2.02 32.11
N THR A 8 -47.66 -0.72 31.98
CA THR A 8 -48.46 -0.20 30.84
C THR A 8 -47.62 0.34 29.65
N LYS A 9 -46.28 0.46 29.75
CA LYS A 9 -45.46 0.98 28.64
C LYS A 9 -44.84 -0.06 27.73
N GLU A 10 -44.75 -1.35 28.14
CA GLU A 10 -44.19 -2.40 27.31
C GLU A 10 -45.24 -3.05 26.36
N ILE A 11 -46.52 -3.06 26.76
CA ILE A 11 -47.57 -3.68 25.92
C ILE A 11 -47.85 -2.88 24.66
N ASN A 12 -47.76 -1.55 24.67
CA ASN A 12 -47.98 -0.71 23.50
C ASN A 12 -46.86 -0.79 22.44
N LYS A 13 -45.63 -1.18 22.82
CA LYS A 13 -44.54 -1.32 21.83
C LYS A 13 -44.62 -2.62 21.05
N VAL A 14 -45.09 -3.70 21.64
CA VAL A 14 -45.17 -5.00 20.97
C VAL A 14 -46.35 -5.03 19.97
N GLU A 15 -47.45 -4.32 20.24
CA GLU A 15 -48.59 -4.20 19.31
C GLU A 15 -48.22 -3.30 18.09
N ILE A 16 -47.50 -2.23 18.28
CA ILE A 16 -47.05 -1.35 17.16
C ILE A 16 -46.13 -2.13 16.19
N TYR A 17 -45.21 -2.94 16.69
CA TYR A 17 -44.31 -3.73 15.83
C TYR A 17 -45.03 -4.90 15.11
N LYS A 18 -46.12 -5.44 15.69
CA LYS A 18 -46.92 -6.44 14.99
C LYS A 18 -47.77 -5.84 13.87
N THR A 19 -48.32 -4.66 14.04
CA THR A 19 -49.14 -3.96 13.03
C THR A 19 -48.27 -3.51 11.84
N GLU A 20 -47.03 -3.06 12.07
CA GLU A 20 -46.09 -2.71 10.99
C GLU A 20 -45.61 -3.93 10.19
N ALA A 21 -45.42 -5.08 10.85
CA ALA A 21 -45.04 -6.33 10.17
C ALA A 21 -46.17 -6.92 9.30
N GLU A 22 -47.44 -6.79 9.74
CA GLU A 22 -48.61 -7.21 8.99
C GLU A 22 -48.89 -6.29 7.80
N ILE A 23 -48.74 -4.99 7.92
CA ILE A 23 -48.86 -4.02 6.83
C ILE A 23 -47.76 -4.27 5.76
N HIS A 24 -46.55 -4.64 6.16
CA HIS A 24 -45.50 -5.00 5.22
C HIS A 24 -45.71 -6.35 4.52
N GLN A 25 -46.45 -7.25 5.08
CA GLN A 25 -46.79 -8.52 4.43
C GLN A 25 -48.01 -8.40 3.46
N GLU A 26 -48.98 -7.58 3.77
CA GLU A 26 -50.12 -7.32 2.85
C GLU A 26 -49.66 -6.49 1.62
N THR A 27 -48.79 -5.51 1.78
CA THR A 27 -48.26 -4.72 0.65
C THR A 27 -47.40 -5.55 -0.32
N ARG A 28 -46.88 -6.72 0.10
CA ARG A 28 -46.12 -7.64 -0.77
C ARG A 28 -47.01 -8.57 -1.63
N ARG A 29 -48.30 -8.70 -1.36
CA ARG A 29 -49.20 -9.61 -2.09
C ARG A 29 -49.91 -9.00 -3.28
N GLU A 30 -49.84 -7.69 -3.49
CA GLU A 30 -50.58 -6.99 -4.54
C GLU A 30 -49.75 -6.38 -5.67
N ILE A 31 -48.47 -6.76 -5.85
CA ILE A 31 -47.66 -6.29 -6.95
C ILE A 31 -47.69 -7.34 -8.08
N PRO A 32 -48.26 -7.01 -9.27
CA PRO A 32 -48.23 -7.92 -10.42
C PRO A 32 -46.78 -8.11 -10.92
N ALA A 33 -46.48 -9.31 -11.43
CA ALA A 33 -45.16 -9.72 -11.91
C ALA A 33 -44.53 -8.83 -13.01
N ASP A 34 -45.31 -7.99 -13.65
CA ASP A 34 -44.83 -7.07 -14.70
C ASP A 34 -44.16 -5.77 -14.18
N SER A 35 -44.17 -5.55 -12.84
CA SER A 35 -43.55 -4.34 -12.26
C SER A 35 -42.08 -4.52 -11.86
N GLU A 36 -41.53 -5.72 -11.89
CA GLU A 36 -40.11 -5.95 -11.58
C GLU A 36 -39.17 -5.39 -12.66
N HIS A 37 -39.56 -5.49 -13.94
CA HIS A 37 -38.78 -4.87 -15.02
C HIS A 37 -38.81 -3.32 -15.00
N ALA A 38 -39.90 -2.72 -14.55
CA ALA A 38 -40.03 -1.26 -14.45
C ALA A 38 -39.28 -0.68 -13.23
N SER A 39 -39.01 -1.48 -12.19
CA SER A 39 -38.21 -1.06 -11.03
C SER A 39 -36.71 -1.19 -11.27
N GLU A 40 -36.28 -2.10 -12.13
CA GLU A 40 -34.87 -2.19 -12.56
C GLU A 40 -34.48 -1.02 -13.47
N ASP A 41 -35.35 -0.57 -14.35
CA ASP A 41 -35.08 0.60 -15.21
C ASP A 41 -35.07 1.93 -14.45
N LYS A 42 -35.85 2.07 -13.36
CA LYS A 42 -35.79 3.28 -12.50
C LYS A 42 -34.57 3.33 -11.59
N LYS A 43 -34.01 2.19 -11.14
CA LYS A 43 -32.73 2.12 -10.42
C LYS A 43 -31.53 2.43 -11.31
N ASN A 44 -31.65 2.23 -12.62
CA ASN A 44 -30.58 2.55 -13.57
C ASN A 44 -30.46 4.06 -13.90
N GLN A 45 -31.43 4.89 -13.49
CA GLN A 45 -31.41 6.34 -13.69
C GLN A 45 -30.82 7.16 -12.52
N SER A 46 -30.71 6.57 -11.34
CA SER A 46 -29.99 7.19 -10.20
C SER A 46 -28.56 6.70 -10.24
N GLY A 47 -27.63 7.35 -10.81
CA GLY A 47 -26.19 7.08 -10.96
C GLY A 47 -25.47 6.26 -9.86
N GLU A 48 -26.11 5.28 -9.26
CA GLU A 48 -25.54 4.30 -8.34
C GLU A 48 -24.68 3.34 -9.14
N GLU A 49 -23.37 3.47 -9.01
CA GLU A 49 -22.38 2.50 -9.51
C GLU A 49 -22.80 1.09 -9.10
N LYS A 50 -23.12 0.22 -10.04
CA LYS A 50 -23.38 -1.21 -9.77
C LYS A 50 -22.14 -1.81 -9.09
N ILE A 51 -22.24 -2.14 -7.80
CA ILE A 51 -21.17 -2.77 -7.04
C ILE A 51 -20.86 -4.11 -7.69
N LYS A 52 -19.63 -4.30 -8.16
CA LYS A 52 -19.21 -5.55 -8.80
C LYS A 52 -18.91 -6.60 -7.71
N LYS A 53 -19.42 -7.83 -7.89
CA LYS A 53 -19.12 -8.95 -7.00
C LYS A 53 -17.62 -9.26 -7.01
N SER A 54 -16.99 -9.30 -5.83
CA SER A 54 -15.60 -9.72 -5.67
C SER A 54 -15.49 -11.24 -5.68
N THR A 55 -14.41 -11.76 -6.29
CA THR A 55 -14.01 -13.17 -6.16
C THR A 55 -12.82 -13.29 -5.22
N ILE A 56 -12.68 -14.43 -4.52
CA ILE A 56 -11.56 -14.67 -3.60
C ILE A 56 -10.22 -14.49 -4.32
N ILE A 57 -10.08 -15.07 -5.51
CA ILE A 57 -8.85 -14.97 -6.32
C ILE A 57 -8.60 -13.52 -6.73
N GLY A 58 -9.59 -12.82 -7.29
CA GLY A 58 -9.46 -11.41 -7.70
C GLY A 58 -9.07 -10.50 -6.53
N ALA A 59 -9.71 -10.67 -5.37
CA ALA A 59 -9.39 -9.94 -4.16
C ALA A 59 -7.96 -10.26 -3.65
N THR A 60 -7.54 -11.53 -3.70
CA THR A 60 -6.17 -11.94 -3.35
C THR A 60 -5.14 -11.21 -4.19
N PHE A 61 -5.27 -11.24 -5.52
CA PHE A 61 -4.34 -10.55 -6.42
C PHE A 61 -4.37 -9.03 -6.24
N MET A 62 -5.55 -8.44 -6.05
CA MET A 62 -5.68 -7.00 -5.83
C MET A 62 -5.00 -6.55 -4.53
N LEU A 63 -5.25 -7.25 -3.42
CA LEU A 63 -4.58 -6.98 -2.14
C LEU A 63 -3.07 -7.20 -2.24
N THR A 64 -2.63 -8.27 -2.88
CA THR A 64 -1.21 -8.54 -3.13
C THR A 64 -0.56 -7.40 -3.92
N ASN A 65 -1.18 -6.93 -5.00
CA ASN A 65 -0.64 -5.84 -5.81
C ASN A 65 -0.49 -4.53 -5.01
N ILE A 66 -1.44 -4.21 -4.13
CA ILE A 66 -1.34 -3.02 -3.27
C ILE A 66 -0.17 -3.14 -2.29
N CYS A 67 0.11 -4.34 -1.78
CA CYS A 67 1.26 -4.61 -0.90
C CYS A 67 2.60 -4.66 -1.65
N LEU A 68 2.61 -5.08 -2.92
CA LEU A 68 3.83 -5.21 -3.73
C LEU A 68 4.30 -3.86 -4.29
N GLY A 69 4.52 -2.88 -3.42
CA GLY A 69 5.07 -1.60 -3.80
C GLY A 69 6.57 -1.66 -4.15
N THR A 70 7.21 -0.51 -4.21
CA THR A 70 8.65 -0.36 -4.49
C THR A 70 9.56 -0.97 -3.41
N THR A 71 9.05 -1.12 -2.20
CA THR A 71 9.76 -1.66 -1.03
C THR A 71 10.32 -3.04 -1.23
N ILE A 72 9.69 -3.86 -2.08
CA ILE A 72 10.17 -5.22 -2.36
C ILE A 72 11.60 -5.25 -2.93
N PHE A 73 12.04 -4.18 -3.58
CA PHE A 73 13.37 -4.10 -4.18
C PHE A 73 14.43 -3.49 -3.26
N THR A 74 14.06 -3.00 -2.06
CA THR A 74 14.95 -2.30 -1.12
C THR A 74 15.53 -3.20 -0.01
N PHE A 75 15.11 -4.44 0.04
CA PHE A 75 15.45 -5.31 1.17
C PHE A 75 16.93 -5.71 1.27
N ALA A 76 17.67 -5.71 0.16
CA ALA A 76 19.10 -6.04 0.20
C ALA A 76 19.90 -5.11 1.11
N VAL A 77 19.69 -3.81 0.98
CA VAL A 77 20.37 -2.79 1.81
C VAL A 77 19.97 -2.92 3.29
N ARG A 78 18.73 -3.27 3.56
CA ARG A 78 18.25 -3.48 4.93
C ARG A 78 18.79 -4.80 5.51
N ALA A 79 18.91 -5.84 4.71
CA ALA A 79 19.52 -7.11 5.15
C ALA A 79 21.01 -6.96 5.50
N LYS A 80 21.75 -6.03 4.85
CA LYS A 80 23.13 -5.68 5.21
C LYS A 80 23.23 -5.21 6.67
N ALA A 81 22.28 -4.38 7.11
CA ALA A 81 22.25 -3.83 8.47
C ALA A 81 21.68 -4.83 9.50
N PHE A 82 20.55 -5.46 9.21
CA PHE A 82 19.88 -6.40 10.13
C PHE A 82 20.55 -7.76 10.27
N GLY A 83 21.21 -8.23 9.22
CA GLY A 83 21.47 -9.62 8.99
C GLY A 83 20.29 -10.34 8.32
N LEU A 84 20.59 -11.25 7.38
CA LEU A 84 19.59 -11.92 6.55
C LEU A 84 18.50 -12.64 7.38
N PHE A 85 18.89 -13.35 8.43
CA PHE A 85 17.97 -14.08 9.30
C PHE A 85 16.97 -13.14 9.99
N TRP A 86 17.45 -12.04 10.55
CA TRP A 86 16.60 -11.13 11.33
C TRP A 86 15.62 -10.34 10.49
N ILE A 87 16.00 -9.91 9.30
CA ILE A 87 15.03 -9.21 8.43
C ILE A 87 13.91 -10.15 7.98
N ILE A 88 14.18 -11.44 7.73
CA ILE A 88 13.14 -12.44 7.44
C ILE A 88 12.24 -12.62 8.67
N PHE A 89 12.82 -12.75 9.86
CA PHE A 89 12.06 -12.90 11.11
C PHE A 89 11.11 -11.71 11.34
N PHE A 90 11.59 -10.47 11.21
CA PHE A 90 10.75 -9.29 11.35
C PHE A 90 9.74 -9.15 10.21
N CYS A 91 10.06 -9.58 9.00
CA CYS A 91 9.12 -9.64 7.89
C CYS A 91 7.91 -10.52 8.22
N LEU A 92 8.13 -11.70 8.84
CA LEU A 92 7.05 -12.59 9.28
C LEU A 92 6.20 -11.96 10.41
N ILE A 93 6.83 -11.28 11.37
CA ILE A 93 6.11 -10.58 12.45
C ILE A 93 5.21 -9.47 11.87
N VAL A 94 5.75 -8.64 10.97
CA VAL A 94 4.98 -7.56 10.35
C VAL A 94 3.86 -8.11 9.47
N ALA A 95 4.09 -9.21 8.74
CA ALA A 95 3.05 -9.90 7.98
C ALA A 95 1.89 -10.36 8.88
N ALA A 96 2.20 -10.98 10.03
CA ALA A 96 1.19 -11.40 11.00
C ALA A 96 0.43 -10.21 11.59
N ALA A 97 1.13 -9.13 11.95
CA ALA A 97 0.53 -7.89 12.45
C ALA A 97 -0.38 -7.24 11.39
N ASN A 98 0.04 -7.23 10.13
CA ASN A 98 -0.76 -6.70 9.02
C ASN A 98 -2.05 -7.50 8.82
N TYR A 99 -1.96 -8.84 8.74
CA TYR A 99 -3.13 -9.71 8.66
C TYR A 99 -4.11 -9.47 9.83
N TRP A 100 -3.56 -9.41 11.05
CA TRP A 100 -4.33 -9.14 12.25
C TRP A 100 -5.10 -7.82 12.17
N THR A 101 -4.45 -6.70 11.82
CA THR A 101 -5.10 -5.38 11.76
C THR A 101 -6.09 -5.25 10.61
N ILE A 102 -5.83 -5.88 9.46
CA ILE A 102 -6.80 -5.96 8.35
C ILE A 102 -8.08 -6.64 8.82
N MET A 103 -7.97 -7.76 9.52
CA MET A 103 -9.15 -8.48 10.01
C MET A 103 -9.92 -7.69 11.06
N ARG A 104 -9.23 -6.86 11.89
CA ARG A 104 -9.90 -5.94 12.82
C ARG A 104 -10.72 -4.87 12.08
N GLY A 105 -10.14 -4.26 11.05
CA GLY A 105 -10.85 -3.30 10.19
C GLY A 105 -12.05 -3.92 9.46
N ALA A 106 -11.88 -5.11 8.89
CA ALA A 106 -12.95 -5.83 8.20
C ALA A 106 -14.10 -6.21 9.17
N TYR A 107 -13.77 -6.66 10.39
CA TYR A 107 -14.77 -6.96 11.41
C TYR A 107 -15.56 -5.69 11.80
N ALA A 108 -14.90 -4.59 12.08
CA ALA A 108 -15.56 -3.32 12.36
C ALA A 108 -16.49 -2.92 11.20
N SER A 109 -16.01 -3.00 9.96
CA SER A 109 -16.81 -2.72 8.78
C SER A 109 -18.05 -3.62 8.67
N SER A 110 -17.99 -4.89 9.08
CA SER A 110 -19.15 -5.80 9.03
C SER A 110 -20.27 -5.43 9.99
N LYS A 111 -19.97 -4.63 11.01
CA LYS A 111 -20.95 -4.14 12.02
C LYS A 111 -21.73 -2.90 11.56
N THR A 112 -21.35 -2.30 10.44
CA THR A 112 -21.98 -1.12 9.87
C THR A 112 -22.50 -1.42 8.46
N GLU A 113 -23.31 -0.53 7.90
CA GLU A 113 -23.67 -0.56 6.47
C GLU A 113 -22.72 0.30 5.62
N GLU A 114 -21.71 0.92 6.26
CA GLU A 114 -20.75 1.77 5.59
C GLU A 114 -19.72 0.96 4.78
N TYR A 115 -19.32 1.49 3.63
CA TYR A 115 -18.39 0.86 2.68
C TYR A 115 -17.08 1.61 2.50
N ASP A 116 -16.98 2.81 3.01
CA ASP A 116 -15.79 3.66 2.94
C ASP A 116 -15.06 3.68 4.29
N TYR A 117 -13.73 3.66 4.24
CA TYR A 117 -12.90 3.64 5.46
C TYR A 117 -13.19 4.84 6.35
N SER A 118 -13.31 6.04 5.75
CA SER A 118 -13.60 7.26 6.49
C SER A 118 -14.98 7.24 7.15
N ALA A 119 -15.99 6.66 6.48
CA ALA A 119 -17.34 6.56 7.01
C ALA A 119 -17.42 5.56 8.17
N ILE A 120 -16.71 4.42 8.06
CA ILE A 120 -16.62 3.43 9.15
C ILE A 120 -15.95 4.05 10.38
N VAL A 121 -14.89 4.82 10.19
CA VAL A 121 -14.20 5.52 11.27
C VAL A 121 -15.10 6.59 11.88
N GLU A 122 -15.85 7.35 11.09
CA GLU A 122 -16.83 8.31 11.61
C GLU A 122 -17.89 7.65 12.47
N HIS A 123 -18.39 6.49 12.04
CA HIS A 123 -19.44 5.75 12.75
C HIS A 123 -19.01 5.36 14.18
N PHE A 124 -17.78 4.87 14.35
CA PHE A 124 -17.29 4.39 15.65
C PHE A 124 -16.49 5.42 16.45
N LEU A 125 -15.70 6.24 15.81
CA LEU A 125 -14.75 7.17 16.45
C LEU A 125 -15.13 8.64 16.28
N GLY A 126 -16.19 8.93 15.52
CA GLY A 126 -16.74 10.26 15.33
C GLY A 126 -16.03 11.12 14.28
N LYS A 127 -16.64 12.28 13.99
CA LYS A 127 -16.24 13.20 12.89
C LYS A 127 -14.78 13.69 13.00
N LYS A 128 -14.28 13.91 14.21
CA LYS A 128 -12.88 14.38 14.40
C LYS A 128 -11.88 13.36 13.90
N MET A 129 -12.07 12.08 14.24
CA MET A 129 -11.19 10.99 13.78
C MET A 129 -11.30 10.74 12.28
N ARG A 130 -12.48 10.91 11.67
CA ARG A 130 -12.63 10.89 10.21
C ARG A 130 -11.75 11.94 9.53
N ILE A 131 -11.73 13.18 10.05
CA ILE A 131 -10.90 14.26 9.49
C ILE A 131 -9.41 13.89 9.61
N VAL A 132 -8.99 13.43 10.80
CA VAL A 132 -7.60 12.99 11.04
C VAL A 132 -7.21 11.86 10.09
N LEU A 133 -8.04 10.83 9.95
CA LEU A 133 -7.79 9.75 9.00
C LEU A 133 -7.65 10.25 7.57
N ASN A 134 -8.54 11.12 7.11
CA ASN A 134 -8.47 11.67 5.74
C ASN A 134 -7.19 12.46 5.51
N ILE A 135 -6.70 13.23 6.49
CA ILE A 135 -5.41 13.92 6.41
C ILE A 135 -4.28 12.90 6.22
N PHE A 136 -4.25 11.83 7.01
CA PHE A 136 -3.23 10.81 6.88
C PHE A 136 -3.31 10.05 5.55
N ILE A 137 -4.51 9.76 5.02
CA ILE A 137 -4.68 9.14 3.69
C ILE A 137 -4.18 10.08 2.58
N ILE A 138 -4.42 11.38 2.69
CA ILE A 138 -3.91 12.39 1.75
C ILE A 138 -2.38 12.40 1.77
N LEU A 139 -1.75 12.46 2.95
CA LEU A 139 -0.30 12.43 3.11
C LEU A 139 0.29 11.13 2.57
N TYR A 140 -0.33 9.99 2.89
CA TYR A 140 0.07 8.67 2.37
C TYR A 140 0.07 8.62 0.85
N SER A 141 -1.03 9.05 0.25
CA SER A 141 -1.19 9.01 -1.21
C SER A 141 -0.18 9.92 -1.91
N TYR A 142 0.01 11.16 -1.43
CA TYR A 142 1.02 12.06 -1.98
C TYR A 142 2.44 11.48 -1.84
N ALA A 143 2.81 10.95 -0.67
CA ALA A 143 4.11 10.37 -0.45
C ALA A 143 4.38 9.15 -1.35
N CYS A 144 3.37 8.28 -1.55
CA CYS A 144 3.48 7.15 -2.48
C CYS A 144 3.64 7.61 -3.93
N ILE A 145 2.85 8.59 -4.37
CA ILE A 145 2.93 9.14 -5.74
C ILE A 145 4.33 9.75 -5.98
N MET A 146 4.82 10.56 -5.06
CA MET A 146 6.17 11.16 -5.15
C MET A 146 7.27 10.10 -5.17
N CYS A 147 7.19 9.10 -4.28
CA CYS A 147 8.14 7.99 -4.24
C CYS A 147 8.20 7.23 -5.58
N PHE A 148 7.05 6.93 -6.17
CA PHE A 148 6.99 6.21 -7.45
C PHE A 148 7.53 7.05 -8.61
N LEU A 149 7.19 8.34 -8.66
CA LEU A 149 7.72 9.26 -9.67
C LEU A 149 9.24 9.42 -9.54
N ALA A 150 9.76 9.56 -8.32
CA ALA A 150 11.19 9.61 -8.06
C ALA A 150 11.92 8.33 -8.54
N LEU A 151 11.25 7.16 -8.43
CA LEU A 151 11.81 5.88 -8.85
C LEU A 151 11.75 5.65 -10.36
N ILE A 152 10.70 6.11 -11.05
CA ILE A 152 10.52 5.89 -12.48
C ILE A 152 11.64 6.54 -13.29
N PHE A 153 12.10 7.73 -12.92
CA PHE A 153 13.14 8.48 -13.66
C PHE A 153 14.47 7.72 -13.73
N PRO A 154 15.12 7.32 -12.61
CA PRO A 154 16.36 6.56 -12.67
C PRO A 154 16.20 5.16 -13.26
N LEU A 155 15.04 4.50 -13.06
CA LEU A 155 14.78 3.19 -13.67
C LEU A 155 14.73 3.28 -15.20
N PHE A 156 13.98 4.24 -15.71
CA PHE A 156 13.87 4.46 -17.13
C PHE A 156 15.20 4.91 -17.75
N GLY A 157 15.98 5.73 -17.02
CA GLY A 157 17.33 6.11 -17.39
C GLY A 157 18.28 4.89 -17.49
N ARG A 158 18.26 4.00 -16.48
CA ARG A 158 19.03 2.75 -16.49
C ARG A 158 18.61 1.81 -17.62
N PHE A 159 17.32 1.76 -17.93
CA PHE A 159 16.81 1.03 -19.11
C PHE A 159 17.41 1.60 -20.40
N ILE A 160 17.29 2.91 -20.64
CA ILE A 160 17.82 3.57 -21.83
C ILE A 160 19.34 3.41 -21.93
N GLN A 161 20.08 3.65 -20.85
CA GLN A 161 21.54 3.48 -20.80
C GLN A 161 21.93 2.04 -21.19
N SER A 162 21.31 1.04 -20.56
CA SER A 162 21.66 -0.36 -20.78
C SER A 162 21.25 -0.87 -22.15
N ALA A 163 20.16 -0.34 -22.73
CA ALA A 163 19.68 -0.74 -24.04
C ALA A 163 20.45 -0.09 -25.20
N PHE A 164 20.73 1.22 -25.10
CA PHE A 164 21.15 2.02 -26.25
C PHE A 164 22.53 2.69 -26.08
N TYR A 165 22.98 2.95 -24.86
CA TYR A 165 24.16 3.76 -24.59
C TYR A 165 25.29 3.05 -23.83
N LYS A 166 25.17 1.73 -23.62
CA LYS A 166 26.10 0.97 -22.81
C LYS A 166 27.54 1.04 -23.31
N ASP A 167 27.76 1.02 -24.62
CA ASP A 167 29.09 1.04 -25.22
C ASP A 167 29.79 2.39 -25.01
N LYS A 168 29.01 3.48 -24.90
CA LYS A 168 29.51 4.83 -24.65
C LYS A 168 29.60 5.15 -23.15
N TYR A 169 28.66 4.65 -22.36
CA TYR A 169 28.58 4.88 -20.91
C TYR A 169 28.44 3.52 -20.21
N PRO A 170 29.53 2.92 -19.73
CA PRO A 170 29.50 1.60 -19.10
C PRO A 170 28.70 1.58 -17.79
N ASN A 171 28.66 2.69 -17.04
CA ASN A 171 27.98 2.87 -15.78
C ASN A 171 26.85 3.89 -15.92
N PHE A 172 25.80 3.73 -15.10
CA PHE A 172 24.66 4.65 -15.10
C PHE A 172 25.04 6.05 -14.61
N GLU A 173 25.88 6.14 -13.58
CA GLU A 173 26.35 7.40 -13.02
C GLU A 173 27.00 8.27 -14.10
N ALA A 174 27.88 7.70 -14.92
CA ALA A 174 28.53 8.41 -16.04
C ALA A 174 27.50 8.86 -17.10
N PHE A 175 26.45 8.08 -17.35
CA PHE A 175 25.37 8.44 -18.28
C PHE A 175 24.48 9.55 -17.68
N GLU A 176 24.17 9.46 -16.40
CA GLU A 176 23.37 10.44 -15.67
C GLU A 176 24.07 11.80 -15.66
N ASP A 177 25.35 11.85 -15.26
CA ASP A 177 26.16 13.06 -15.22
C ASP A 177 26.34 13.69 -16.61
N ALA A 178 26.61 12.87 -17.61
CA ALA A 178 26.88 13.36 -18.96
C ALA A 178 25.61 13.83 -19.69
N LYS A 179 24.46 13.15 -19.48
CA LYS A 179 23.28 13.34 -20.31
C LYS A 179 21.96 13.27 -19.54
N TRP A 180 21.66 12.13 -18.87
CA TRP A 180 20.32 11.83 -18.35
C TRP A 180 19.88 12.77 -17.23
N GLY A 181 20.75 13.07 -16.27
CA GLY A 181 20.49 13.98 -15.14
C GLY A 181 20.46 15.46 -15.49
N LYS A 182 20.80 15.85 -16.74
CA LYS A 182 20.79 17.25 -17.15
C LYS A 182 19.37 17.83 -17.14
N ALA A 183 19.26 19.09 -16.72
CA ALA A 183 17.99 19.79 -16.58
C ALA A 183 17.11 19.72 -17.84
N TYR A 184 17.73 19.85 -19.04
CA TYR A 184 17.03 19.82 -20.32
C TYR A 184 16.41 18.46 -20.68
N ILE A 185 16.77 17.37 -19.96
CA ILE A 185 16.14 16.05 -20.07
C ILE A 185 15.23 15.79 -18.87
N LYS A 186 15.72 16.07 -17.65
CA LYS A 186 15.02 15.79 -16.40
C LYS A 186 13.68 16.54 -16.34
N PHE A 187 13.66 17.85 -16.61
CA PHE A 187 12.43 18.64 -16.54
C PHE A 187 11.37 18.22 -17.56
N PRO A 188 11.66 18.12 -18.88
CA PRO A 188 10.66 17.64 -19.85
C PRO A 188 10.14 16.25 -19.55
N PHE A 189 10.98 15.35 -19.01
CA PHE A 189 10.55 14.01 -18.59
C PHE A 189 9.49 14.10 -17.49
N PHE A 190 9.73 14.86 -16.41
CA PHE A 190 8.78 14.99 -15.31
C PHE A 190 7.49 15.73 -15.74
N VAL A 191 7.59 16.72 -16.61
CA VAL A 191 6.43 17.41 -17.21
C VAL A 191 5.60 16.43 -18.06
N GLY A 192 6.25 15.66 -18.92
CA GLY A 192 5.58 14.67 -19.77
C GLY A 192 4.89 13.57 -18.96
N ILE A 193 5.58 13.01 -17.95
CA ILE A 193 5.02 11.95 -17.11
C ILE A 193 3.88 12.48 -16.22
N ALA A 194 3.98 13.72 -15.71
CA ALA A 194 2.91 14.37 -14.95
C ALA A 194 1.66 14.58 -15.79
N PHE A 195 1.84 15.01 -17.05
CA PHE A 195 0.72 15.19 -17.98
C PHE A 195 0.02 13.84 -18.27
N LEU A 196 0.78 12.80 -18.63
CA LEU A 196 0.22 11.46 -18.89
C LEU A 196 -0.45 10.87 -17.66
N LEU A 197 0.17 11.03 -16.48
CA LEU A 197 -0.40 10.59 -15.21
C LEU A 197 -1.71 11.33 -14.91
N SER A 198 -1.77 12.63 -15.15
CA SER A 198 -3.01 13.41 -14.95
C SER A 198 -4.15 12.87 -15.79
N LEU A 199 -3.91 12.51 -17.07
CA LEU A 199 -4.92 11.90 -17.93
C LEU A 199 -5.41 10.55 -17.38
N LEU A 200 -4.50 9.69 -16.88
CA LEU A 200 -4.86 8.42 -16.27
C LEU A 200 -5.66 8.61 -14.96
N CYS A 201 -5.28 9.57 -14.14
CA CYS A 201 -5.94 9.88 -12.86
C CYS A 201 -7.34 10.49 -13.04
N LEU A 202 -7.69 11.02 -14.23
CA LEU A 202 -9.05 11.46 -14.55
C LEU A 202 -10.03 10.29 -14.70
N ILE A 203 -9.56 9.07 -14.91
CA ILE A 203 -10.40 7.87 -14.94
C ILE A 203 -11.09 7.70 -13.59
N LYS A 204 -12.44 7.81 -13.57
CA LYS A 204 -13.22 7.74 -12.34
C LYS A 204 -13.43 6.31 -11.83
N ASP A 205 -13.48 5.34 -12.73
CA ASP A 205 -13.77 3.94 -12.42
C ASP A 205 -12.48 3.15 -12.16
N ILE A 206 -12.25 2.83 -10.88
CA ILE A 206 -11.08 2.06 -10.44
C ILE A 206 -11.08 0.62 -11.02
N ASN A 207 -12.25 0.07 -11.36
CA ASN A 207 -12.36 -1.27 -11.94
C ASN A 207 -11.73 -1.36 -13.35
N LYS A 208 -11.65 -0.26 -14.08
CA LYS A 208 -10.93 -0.20 -15.36
C LYS A 208 -9.41 -0.33 -15.18
N LEU A 209 -8.91 -0.07 -13.97
CA LEU A 209 -7.49 -0.20 -13.62
C LEU A 209 -7.11 -1.59 -13.09
N ASN A 210 -8.05 -2.54 -12.95
CA ASN A 210 -7.75 -3.90 -12.50
C ASN A 210 -6.72 -4.61 -13.39
N PHE A 211 -6.69 -4.27 -14.70
CA PHE A 211 -5.68 -4.79 -15.61
C PHE A 211 -4.26 -4.37 -15.21
N SER A 212 -4.09 -3.16 -14.66
CA SER A 212 -2.79 -2.69 -14.17
C SER A 212 -2.27 -3.52 -12.99
N ALA A 213 -3.16 -4.06 -12.15
CA ALA A 213 -2.78 -4.92 -11.03
C ALA A 213 -2.15 -6.24 -11.50
N TYR A 214 -2.69 -6.86 -12.57
CA TYR A 214 -2.10 -8.09 -13.13
C TYR A 214 -0.73 -7.82 -13.77
N ILE A 215 -0.60 -6.70 -14.50
CA ILE A 215 0.70 -6.27 -15.07
C ILE A 215 1.68 -6.00 -13.92
N GLY A 216 1.26 -5.31 -12.85
CA GLY A 216 2.08 -4.98 -11.71
C GLY A 216 2.66 -6.22 -11.02
N VAL A 217 1.80 -7.15 -10.64
CA VAL A 217 2.24 -8.41 -10.01
C VAL A 217 3.11 -9.23 -10.97
N GLY A 218 2.74 -9.30 -12.26
CA GLY A 218 3.53 -9.99 -13.28
C GLY A 218 4.93 -9.40 -13.45
N ALA A 219 5.06 -8.07 -13.48
CA ALA A 219 6.34 -7.38 -13.58
C ALA A 219 7.23 -7.65 -12.35
N VAL A 220 6.65 -7.66 -11.13
CA VAL A 220 7.39 -8.00 -9.92
C VAL A 220 7.84 -9.46 -9.94
N ILE A 221 6.96 -10.40 -10.26
CA ILE A 221 7.31 -11.84 -10.35
C ILE A 221 8.42 -12.06 -11.37
N TYR A 222 8.31 -11.48 -12.58
CA TYR A 222 9.35 -11.55 -13.60
C TYR A 222 10.69 -11.02 -13.08
N THR A 223 10.68 -9.85 -12.42
CA THR A 223 11.90 -9.24 -11.90
C THR A 223 12.54 -10.11 -10.83
N LEU A 224 11.75 -10.65 -9.89
CA LEU A 224 12.25 -11.56 -8.86
C LEU A 224 12.80 -12.86 -9.45
N PHE A 225 12.15 -13.38 -10.49
CA PHE A 225 12.65 -14.55 -11.22
C PHE A 225 14.03 -14.28 -11.85
N VAL A 226 14.21 -13.12 -12.50
CA VAL A 226 15.50 -12.72 -13.06
C VAL A 226 16.56 -12.58 -11.95
N VAL A 227 16.23 -11.92 -10.83
CA VAL A 227 17.15 -11.78 -9.70
C VAL A 227 17.49 -13.14 -9.10
N ALA A 228 16.51 -14.04 -8.92
CA ALA A 228 16.71 -15.37 -8.34
C ALA A 228 17.63 -16.27 -9.21
N ILE A 229 17.40 -16.33 -10.52
CA ILE A 229 18.25 -17.12 -11.42
C ILE A 229 19.68 -16.59 -11.46
N GLN A 230 19.84 -15.29 -11.40
CA GLN A 230 21.15 -14.66 -11.56
C GLN A 230 21.89 -14.46 -10.23
N CYS A 231 21.24 -14.58 -9.06
CA CYS A 231 21.82 -14.23 -7.76
C CYS A 231 23.14 -14.97 -7.48
N HIS A 232 23.20 -16.30 -7.73
CA HIS A 232 24.41 -17.10 -7.51
C HIS A 232 25.59 -16.63 -8.38
N SER A 233 25.33 -16.33 -9.63
CA SER A 233 26.35 -15.85 -10.58
C SER A 233 26.86 -14.45 -10.21
N TYR A 234 25.98 -13.57 -9.70
CA TYR A 234 26.36 -12.24 -9.20
C TYR A 234 27.14 -12.34 -7.89
N TYR A 235 26.69 -13.19 -6.96
CA TYR A 235 27.41 -13.50 -5.71
C TYR A 235 28.87 -13.89 -5.96
N ASN A 236 29.11 -14.84 -6.87
CA ASN A 236 30.45 -15.27 -7.20
C ASN A 236 31.29 -14.17 -7.84
N HIS A 237 30.71 -13.34 -8.69
CA HIS A 237 31.40 -12.21 -9.32
C HIS A 237 31.82 -11.17 -8.26
N TYR A 238 30.90 -10.73 -7.39
CA TYR A 238 31.22 -9.75 -6.35
C TYR A 238 32.17 -10.30 -5.30
N LYS A 239 32.01 -11.58 -4.91
CA LYS A 239 32.95 -12.26 -4.02
C LYS A 239 34.39 -12.20 -4.57
N GLN A 240 34.59 -12.52 -5.85
CA GLN A 240 35.91 -12.49 -6.47
C GLN A 240 36.46 -11.05 -6.57
N THR A 241 35.62 -10.10 -6.95
CA THR A 241 36.03 -8.70 -7.17
C THR A 241 36.41 -8.01 -5.86
N ILE A 242 35.64 -8.21 -4.78
CA ILE A 242 35.89 -7.60 -3.47
C ILE A 242 36.99 -8.31 -2.70
N TYR A 243 37.05 -9.65 -2.72
CA TYR A 243 38.12 -10.40 -2.09
C TYR A 243 39.51 -10.13 -2.64
N ILE A 244 39.60 -9.72 -3.91
CA ILE A 244 40.87 -9.40 -4.56
C ILE A 244 41.31 -7.96 -4.29
N LYS A 245 40.36 -7.01 -4.05
CA LYS A 245 40.64 -5.59 -3.99
C LYS A 245 40.69 -5.00 -2.57
N GLU A 246 40.00 -5.57 -1.62
CA GLU A 246 39.87 -5.01 -0.27
C GLU A 246 40.19 -6.03 0.82
N ASP A 247 40.79 -5.52 1.90
CA ASP A 247 41.24 -6.24 3.08
C ASP A 247 40.19 -7.25 3.59
N LYS A 248 40.63 -8.47 3.85
CA LYS A 248 39.89 -9.72 4.12
C LYS A 248 38.86 -9.73 5.25
N SER A 249 38.39 -8.61 5.75
CA SER A 249 37.54 -8.52 6.95
C SER A 249 36.03 -8.39 6.71
N THR A 250 35.57 -8.18 5.48
CA THR A 250 34.12 -8.00 5.21
C THR A 250 33.44 -9.32 4.89
N HIS A 251 32.86 -9.95 5.91
CA HIS A 251 31.94 -11.07 5.73
C HIS A 251 30.49 -10.58 5.54
N PRO A 252 29.68 -11.26 4.69
CA PRO A 252 28.26 -11.00 4.60
C PRO A 252 27.57 -11.10 5.97
N ASN A 253 26.63 -10.20 6.24
CA ASN A 253 25.91 -10.18 7.50
C ASN A 253 24.75 -11.20 7.50
N TRP A 254 25.01 -12.43 7.89
CA TRP A 254 23.98 -13.48 7.98
C TRP A 254 23.11 -13.36 9.24
N PHE A 255 23.74 -13.13 10.42
CA PHE A 255 23.09 -13.23 11.72
C PHE A 255 23.39 -12.07 12.68
N ASN A 256 24.30 -11.17 12.34
CA ASN A 256 24.73 -10.13 13.25
C ASN A 256 23.73 -8.99 13.36
N PHE A 257 22.79 -9.09 14.28
CA PHE A 257 21.82 -8.06 14.60
C PHE A 257 22.44 -6.83 15.28
N GLY A 258 23.62 -6.97 15.88
CA GLY A 258 24.28 -5.86 16.58
C GLY A 258 24.54 -4.62 15.71
N LYS A 259 24.76 -4.82 14.40
CA LYS A 259 24.92 -3.71 13.46
C LYS A 259 23.64 -2.87 13.27
N ALA A 260 22.47 -3.44 13.49
CA ALA A 260 21.21 -2.72 13.36
C ALA A 260 20.98 -1.64 14.46
N TRP A 261 21.70 -1.76 15.58
CA TRP A 261 21.63 -0.84 16.73
C TRP A 261 22.76 0.20 16.74
N THR A 262 23.47 0.38 15.63
CA THR A 262 24.51 1.41 15.52
C THR A 262 23.93 2.82 15.54
N LYS A 263 24.80 3.85 15.53
CA LYS A 263 24.41 5.26 15.60
C LYS A 263 23.38 5.70 14.56
N ASP A 264 23.28 4.98 13.43
CA ASP A 264 22.41 5.32 12.31
C ASP A 264 20.96 4.82 12.47
N MET A 265 20.65 4.15 13.60
CA MET A 265 19.30 3.62 13.91
C MET A 265 18.69 2.78 12.78
N ASP A 266 19.52 2.03 12.06
CA ASP A 266 19.13 1.23 10.89
C ASP A 266 18.01 0.22 11.18
N PHE A 267 17.94 -0.28 12.42
CA PHE A 267 16.83 -1.12 12.87
C PHE A 267 15.48 -0.45 12.63
N PHE A 268 15.32 0.78 13.13
CA PHE A 268 14.03 1.48 13.02
C PHE A 268 13.69 1.82 11.58
N LYS A 269 14.67 2.28 10.78
CA LYS A 269 14.50 2.55 9.35
C LYS A 269 14.08 1.29 8.59
N GLY A 270 14.67 0.14 8.92
CA GLY A 270 14.31 -1.14 8.33
C GLY A 270 12.90 -1.59 8.72
N MET A 271 12.49 -1.38 9.98
CA MET A 271 11.11 -1.62 10.43
C MET A 271 10.11 -0.72 9.70
N ALA A 272 10.41 0.56 9.49
CA ALA A 272 9.57 1.45 8.70
C ALA A 272 9.39 0.95 7.26
N ASN A 273 10.46 0.46 6.62
CA ASN A 273 10.37 -0.16 5.30
C ASN A 273 9.45 -1.39 5.30
N LEU A 274 9.54 -2.25 6.32
CA LEU A 274 8.65 -3.41 6.47
C LEU A 274 7.19 -2.96 6.66
N PHE A 275 6.93 -1.92 7.47
CA PHE A 275 5.57 -1.37 7.61
C PHE A 275 5.02 -0.82 6.28
N THR A 276 5.85 -0.12 5.51
CA THR A 276 5.47 0.34 4.15
C THR A 276 5.19 -0.83 3.21
N ALA A 277 5.99 -1.91 3.30
CA ALA A 277 5.86 -3.08 2.44
C ALA A 277 4.51 -3.82 2.57
N TYR A 278 3.85 -3.68 3.70
CA TYR A 278 2.55 -4.28 3.97
C TYR A 278 1.39 -3.26 4.03
N ALA A 279 1.64 -1.99 3.73
CA ALA A 279 0.64 -0.93 3.85
C ALA A 279 -0.40 -0.98 2.73
N CYS A 280 -1.51 -1.69 2.95
CA CYS A 280 -2.60 -1.85 1.97
C CYS A 280 -3.99 -1.43 2.50
N HIS A 281 -4.10 -0.99 3.76
CA HIS A 281 -5.38 -0.76 4.43
C HIS A 281 -6.34 0.19 3.70
N PRO A 282 -5.92 1.30 3.08
CA PRO A 282 -6.85 2.13 2.31
C PRO A 282 -7.53 1.41 1.14
N GLY A 283 -6.84 0.39 0.57
CA GLY A 283 -7.35 -0.43 -0.53
C GLY A 283 -8.24 -1.60 -0.13
N ILE A 284 -8.30 -1.96 1.17
CA ILE A 284 -9.05 -3.13 1.66
C ILE A 284 -10.55 -2.93 1.55
N PHE A 285 -11.06 -1.77 1.95
CA PHE A 285 -12.50 -1.51 2.04
C PHE A 285 -13.19 -1.54 0.68
N PRO A 286 -12.64 -0.97 -0.41
CA PRO A 286 -13.19 -1.15 -1.75
C PRO A 286 -13.28 -2.63 -2.18
N VAL A 287 -12.26 -3.45 -1.84
CA VAL A 287 -12.28 -4.89 -2.12
C VAL A 287 -13.35 -5.60 -1.28
N TYR A 288 -13.41 -5.27 0.01
CA TYR A 288 -14.36 -5.86 0.93
C TYR A 288 -15.82 -5.52 0.61
N ARG A 289 -16.08 -4.32 0.08
CA ARG A 289 -17.40 -3.89 -0.40
C ARG A 289 -18.04 -4.93 -1.33
N GLY A 290 -17.27 -5.48 -2.27
CA GLY A 290 -17.73 -6.49 -3.22
C GLY A 290 -18.07 -7.85 -2.57
N PHE A 291 -17.54 -8.16 -1.39
CA PHE A 291 -17.95 -9.31 -0.60
C PHE A 291 -19.15 -8.99 0.28
N LYS A 292 -19.10 -7.86 0.97
CA LYS A 292 -20.09 -7.43 1.96
C LYS A 292 -21.51 -7.36 1.40
N VAL A 293 -21.66 -6.95 0.12
CA VAL A 293 -22.95 -6.79 -0.55
C VAL A 293 -23.52 -8.12 -1.04
N TYR A 294 -22.67 -9.05 -1.49
CA TYR A 294 -23.11 -10.23 -2.24
C TYR A 294 -23.09 -11.55 -1.47
N TYR A 295 -22.48 -11.58 -0.26
CA TYR A 295 -22.33 -12.80 0.51
C TYR A 295 -23.06 -12.72 1.84
N GLU A 296 -23.66 -13.86 2.25
CA GLU A 296 -24.18 -14.04 3.60
C GLU A 296 -23.08 -13.73 4.64
N ASN A 297 -23.48 -13.41 5.86
CA ASN A 297 -22.56 -12.97 6.93
C ASN A 297 -21.64 -11.80 6.52
N LYS A 298 -22.15 -10.94 5.61
CA LYS A 298 -21.42 -9.75 5.13
C LYS A 298 -20.02 -10.07 4.57
N GLY A 299 -19.82 -11.28 4.03
CA GLY A 299 -18.59 -11.68 3.33
C GLY A 299 -17.32 -11.75 4.19
N ILE A 300 -17.43 -11.86 5.50
CA ILE A 300 -16.26 -11.92 6.42
C ILE A 300 -15.40 -13.16 6.15
N ARG A 301 -16.02 -14.31 5.85
CA ARG A 301 -15.29 -15.55 5.55
C ARG A 301 -14.45 -15.40 4.28
N GLU A 302 -15.02 -14.85 3.22
CA GLU A 302 -14.38 -14.63 1.93
C GLU A 302 -13.23 -13.62 2.08
N MET A 303 -13.46 -12.56 2.86
CA MET A 303 -12.43 -11.58 3.17
C MET A 303 -11.27 -12.20 3.97
N LYS A 304 -11.57 -13.05 4.96
CA LYS A 304 -10.56 -13.76 5.75
C LYS A 304 -9.66 -14.63 4.87
N ILE A 305 -10.26 -15.40 3.97
CA ILE A 305 -9.52 -16.29 3.06
C ILE A 305 -8.68 -15.46 2.09
N SER A 306 -9.26 -14.45 1.45
CA SER A 306 -8.55 -13.59 0.49
C SER A 306 -7.38 -12.85 1.14
N THR A 307 -7.59 -12.31 2.35
CA THR A 307 -6.54 -11.61 3.10
C THR A 307 -5.42 -12.56 3.51
N PHE A 308 -5.76 -13.76 3.98
CA PHE A 308 -4.76 -14.78 4.34
C PHE A 308 -3.90 -15.17 3.13
N LEU A 309 -4.54 -15.49 2.00
CA LEU A 309 -3.82 -15.85 0.77
C LEU A 309 -2.98 -14.68 0.23
N ALA A 310 -3.50 -13.44 0.28
CA ALA A 310 -2.75 -12.27 -0.14
C ALA A 310 -1.53 -12.02 0.76
N THR A 311 -1.68 -12.12 2.09
CA THR A 311 -0.58 -11.97 3.03
C THR A 311 0.47 -13.06 2.82
N LEU A 312 0.04 -14.31 2.64
CA LEU A 312 0.94 -15.44 2.37
C LEU A 312 1.74 -15.24 1.08
N LEU A 313 1.06 -14.90 -0.02
CA LEU A 313 1.69 -14.66 -1.32
C LEU A 313 2.64 -13.47 -1.27
N THR A 314 2.23 -12.35 -0.69
CA THR A 314 3.08 -11.17 -0.51
C THR A 314 4.31 -11.48 0.32
N THR A 315 4.15 -12.20 1.43
CA THR A 315 5.26 -12.59 2.32
C THR A 315 6.24 -13.54 1.61
N ALA A 316 5.73 -14.50 0.85
CA ALA A 316 6.58 -15.39 0.05
C ALA A 316 7.42 -14.62 -0.97
N LEU A 317 6.81 -13.67 -1.68
CA LEU A 317 7.53 -12.81 -2.64
C LEU A 317 8.54 -11.89 -1.93
N HIS A 318 8.22 -11.34 -0.76
CA HIS A 318 9.16 -10.57 0.04
C HIS A 318 10.35 -11.41 0.51
N ILE A 319 10.13 -12.65 1.01
CA ILE A 319 11.21 -13.54 1.43
C ILE A 319 12.11 -13.89 0.24
N VAL A 320 11.54 -14.23 -0.91
CA VAL A 320 12.31 -14.48 -2.14
C VAL A 320 13.13 -13.23 -2.51
N SER A 321 12.53 -12.05 -2.45
CA SER A 321 13.24 -10.79 -2.70
C SER A 321 14.37 -10.56 -1.70
N ILE A 322 14.11 -10.71 -0.40
CA ILE A 322 15.11 -10.53 0.67
C ILE A 322 16.32 -11.44 0.40
N VAL A 323 16.07 -12.75 0.21
CA VAL A 323 17.13 -13.74 0.04
C VAL A 323 17.90 -13.50 -1.26
N CYS A 324 17.21 -13.43 -2.39
CA CYS A 324 17.85 -13.33 -3.70
C CYS A 324 18.55 -11.98 -3.90
N SER A 325 17.97 -10.89 -3.41
CA SER A 325 18.59 -9.57 -3.50
C SER A 325 19.84 -9.46 -2.63
N PHE A 326 19.77 -9.98 -1.38
CA PHE A 326 20.94 -10.05 -0.51
C PHE A 326 22.06 -10.92 -1.10
N LEU A 327 21.72 -12.09 -1.63
CA LEU A 327 22.70 -12.98 -2.27
C LEU A 327 23.27 -12.40 -3.57
N THR A 328 22.60 -11.47 -4.21
CA THR A 328 23.13 -10.81 -5.40
C THR A 328 24.37 -9.98 -5.08
N ASP A 329 24.31 -9.13 -4.05
CA ASP A 329 25.46 -8.37 -3.54
C ASP A 329 25.34 -8.21 -2.01
N PRO A 330 25.91 -9.13 -1.24
CA PRO A 330 25.81 -9.09 0.23
C PRO A 330 26.83 -8.16 0.89
N TYR A 331 27.78 -7.61 0.12
CA TYR A 331 28.87 -6.78 0.62
C TYR A 331 28.52 -5.29 0.54
N ASP A 332 28.05 -4.82 -0.62
CA ASP A 332 27.68 -3.43 -0.86
C ASP A 332 26.45 -3.34 -1.76
N PRO A 333 25.27 -3.76 -1.25
CA PRO A 333 24.03 -3.76 -2.04
C PRO A 333 23.63 -2.33 -2.40
N GLU A 334 23.23 -2.14 -3.66
CA GLU A 334 22.56 -0.93 -4.13
C GLU A 334 21.25 -0.72 -3.35
N ASP A 335 20.78 0.53 -3.25
CA ASP A 335 19.50 0.88 -2.58
C ASP A 335 18.32 0.04 -3.05
N LEU A 336 18.31 -0.27 -4.35
CA LEU A 336 17.35 -1.19 -4.96
C LEU A 336 18.09 -2.25 -5.77
N VAL A 337 17.72 -3.51 -5.61
CA VAL A 337 18.33 -4.62 -6.38
C VAL A 337 18.20 -4.44 -7.89
N ILE A 338 17.17 -3.73 -8.36
CA ILE A 338 16.98 -3.39 -9.78
C ILE A 338 17.97 -2.35 -10.31
N TYR A 339 18.71 -1.68 -9.42
CA TYR A 339 19.80 -0.75 -9.75
C TYR A 339 21.14 -1.44 -9.91
N ARG A 340 21.24 -2.72 -9.54
CA ARG A 340 22.51 -3.46 -9.57
C ARG A 340 23.28 -3.24 -10.86
N LYS A 341 24.61 -3.13 -10.74
CA LYS A 341 25.54 -2.98 -11.85
C LYS A 341 25.63 -4.29 -12.64
N ASN A 342 25.87 -4.20 -13.93
CA ASN A 342 26.07 -5.39 -14.77
C ASN A 342 27.43 -6.03 -14.47
N LYS A 343 27.54 -7.36 -14.60
CA LYS A 343 28.81 -8.05 -14.54
C LYS A 343 29.67 -7.71 -15.77
N GLY A 344 30.81 -7.10 -15.57
CA GLY A 344 31.73 -6.78 -16.65
C GLY A 344 31.07 -6.00 -17.81
N ASN A 345 31.57 -6.19 -19.02
CA ASN A 345 31.12 -5.45 -20.21
C ASN A 345 29.84 -6.02 -20.87
N GLY A 346 29.31 -7.15 -20.40
CA GLY A 346 28.12 -7.80 -20.98
C GLY A 346 26.81 -7.03 -20.76
N LYS A 347 25.85 -7.09 -21.67
CA LYS A 347 24.47 -6.59 -21.50
C LYS A 347 23.64 -7.62 -20.75
N ASP A 348 23.04 -7.25 -19.60
CA ASP A 348 22.06 -8.07 -18.90
C ASP A 348 20.66 -7.79 -19.47
N ILE A 349 20.34 -8.41 -20.59
CA ILE A 349 19.07 -8.21 -21.32
C ILE A 349 17.87 -8.49 -20.42
N TRP A 350 17.94 -9.53 -19.57
CA TRP A 350 16.85 -9.88 -18.65
C TRP A 350 16.55 -8.76 -17.67
N MET A 351 17.58 -8.15 -17.08
CA MET A 351 17.41 -7.01 -16.17
C MET A 351 16.98 -5.74 -16.93
N VAL A 352 17.41 -5.54 -18.18
CA VAL A 352 16.92 -4.43 -19.03
C VAL A 352 15.41 -4.52 -19.22
N ILE A 353 14.90 -5.72 -19.56
CA ILE A 353 13.46 -5.98 -19.69
C ILE A 353 12.74 -5.77 -18.33
N ALA A 354 13.33 -6.26 -17.24
CA ALA A 354 12.78 -6.07 -15.89
C ALA A 354 12.60 -4.58 -15.53
N ARG A 355 13.61 -3.75 -15.80
CA ARG A 355 13.56 -2.29 -15.57
C ARG A 355 12.45 -1.62 -16.36
N CYS A 356 12.28 -2.01 -17.64
CA CYS A 356 11.19 -1.52 -18.48
C CYS A 356 9.82 -1.90 -17.90
N PHE A 357 9.60 -3.17 -17.57
CA PHE A 357 8.34 -3.65 -17.03
C PHE A 357 8.00 -3.02 -15.67
N ILE A 358 8.97 -2.87 -14.78
CA ILE A 358 8.75 -2.21 -13.50
C ILE A 358 8.41 -0.73 -13.68
N SER A 359 9.13 0.00 -14.54
CA SER A 359 8.83 1.41 -14.81
C SER A 359 7.40 1.60 -15.33
N LEU A 360 6.97 0.72 -16.25
CA LEU A 360 5.62 0.73 -16.79
C LEU A 360 4.57 0.34 -15.73
N SER A 361 4.87 -0.68 -14.93
CA SER A 361 4.01 -1.13 -13.84
C SER A 361 3.80 -0.03 -12.80
N LEU A 362 4.86 0.64 -12.36
CA LEU A 362 4.78 1.76 -11.42
C LEU A 362 3.90 2.89 -11.97
N PHE A 363 4.08 3.24 -13.24
CA PHE A 363 3.27 4.27 -13.88
C PHE A 363 1.76 3.94 -13.88
N PHE A 364 1.40 2.70 -14.21
CA PHE A 364 -0.01 2.27 -14.19
C PHE A 364 -0.57 2.03 -12.78
N THR A 365 0.28 1.89 -11.77
CA THR A 365 -0.15 1.74 -10.37
C THR A 365 -0.48 3.10 -9.71
N LEU A 366 0.11 4.20 -10.19
CA LEU A 366 -0.06 5.54 -9.62
C LEU A 366 -1.53 5.99 -9.48
N PRO A 367 -2.44 5.78 -10.47
CA PRO A 367 -3.84 6.13 -10.31
C PRO A 367 -4.54 5.43 -9.13
N GLY A 368 -4.07 4.22 -8.75
CA GLY A 368 -4.58 3.49 -7.58
C GLY A 368 -4.34 4.23 -6.26
N TYR A 369 -3.22 4.95 -6.14
CA TYR A 369 -2.94 5.83 -5.00
C TYR A 369 -3.63 7.19 -5.11
N TYR A 370 -3.88 7.65 -6.33
CA TYR A 370 -4.59 8.91 -6.56
C TYR A 370 -6.08 8.81 -6.21
N PHE A 371 -6.70 7.64 -6.36
CA PHE A 371 -8.12 7.44 -6.06
C PHE A 371 -8.47 7.71 -4.58
N PRO A 372 -7.79 7.13 -3.57
CA PRO A 372 -8.04 7.46 -2.16
C PRO A 372 -7.74 8.93 -1.84
N LEU A 373 -6.74 9.55 -2.47
CA LEU A 373 -6.45 10.97 -2.34
C LEU A 373 -7.66 11.83 -2.74
N ARG A 374 -8.20 11.60 -3.93
CA ARG A 374 -9.37 12.31 -4.45
C ARG A 374 -10.59 12.11 -3.57
N LEU A 375 -10.83 10.88 -3.12
CA LEU A 375 -11.95 10.53 -2.24
C LEU A 375 -11.85 11.27 -0.89
N SER A 376 -10.67 11.27 -0.27
CA SER A 376 -10.45 11.94 1.02
C SER A 376 -10.63 13.45 0.91
N ILE A 377 -10.17 14.09 -0.17
CA ILE A 377 -10.37 15.52 -0.42
C ILE A 377 -11.85 15.82 -0.66
N SER A 378 -12.54 14.98 -1.46
CA SER A 378 -13.99 15.10 -1.66
C SER A 378 -14.75 15.05 -0.34
N ASN A 379 -14.41 14.10 0.51
CA ASN A 379 -15.05 13.92 1.81
C ASN A 379 -14.79 15.09 2.78
N MET A 380 -13.62 15.73 2.72
CA MET A 380 -13.27 16.84 3.59
C MET A 380 -13.83 18.18 3.15
N PHE A 381 -13.73 18.50 1.86
CA PHE A 381 -13.97 19.87 1.35
C PHE A 381 -15.22 20.00 0.50
N CYS A 382 -15.69 18.91 -0.13
CA CYS A 382 -16.76 18.96 -1.13
C CYS A 382 -18.03 18.18 -0.73
N LYS A 383 -18.16 17.77 0.54
CA LYS A 383 -19.31 16.97 1.03
C LYS A 383 -19.59 15.73 0.16
N GLY A 384 -18.55 15.10 -0.37
CA GLY A 384 -18.64 13.90 -1.23
C GLY A 384 -18.92 14.18 -2.71
N GLN A 385 -19.17 15.43 -3.11
CA GLN A 385 -19.46 15.79 -4.51
C GLN A 385 -18.42 16.76 -5.06
N ILE A 386 -17.62 16.30 -6.01
CA ILE A 386 -16.61 17.14 -6.69
C ILE A 386 -17.15 17.54 -8.07
N SER A 387 -17.16 18.86 -8.39
CA SER A 387 -17.46 19.31 -9.74
C SER A 387 -16.42 18.80 -10.74
N ASN A 388 -16.83 18.57 -11.99
CA ASN A 388 -15.91 18.06 -13.02
C ASN A 388 -14.72 19.00 -13.26
N ILE A 389 -14.95 20.31 -13.25
CA ILE A 389 -13.90 21.32 -13.45
C ILE A 389 -12.90 21.27 -12.29
N PHE A 390 -13.38 21.26 -11.05
CA PHE A 390 -12.51 21.14 -9.87
C PHE A 390 -11.69 19.85 -9.91
N ASN A 391 -12.31 18.72 -10.27
CA ASN A 391 -11.60 17.44 -10.38
C ASN A 391 -10.48 17.48 -11.41
N ILE A 392 -10.71 18.09 -12.59
CA ILE A 392 -9.68 18.23 -13.62
C ILE A 392 -8.54 19.10 -13.13
N LEU A 393 -8.83 20.32 -12.66
CA LEU A 393 -7.81 21.26 -12.18
C LEU A 393 -7.00 20.68 -11.02
N PHE A 394 -7.70 20.10 -10.04
CA PHE A 394 -7.05 19.48 -8.89
C PHE A 394 -6.13 18.33 -9.30
N THR A 395 -6.56 17.47 -10.25
CA THR A 395 -5.75 16.35 -10.74
C THR A 395 -4.45 16.84 -11.39
N PHE A 396 -4.56 17.82 -12.31
CA PHE A 396 -3.38 18.37 -12.97
C PHE A 396 -2.43 19.03 -11.96
N ILE A 397 -2.94 19.93 -11.12
CA ILE A 397 -2.12 20.61 -10.11
C ILE A 397 -1.42 19.59 -9.20
N SER A 398 -2.13 18.59 -8.67
CA SER A 398 -1.57 17.56 -7.78
C SER A 398 -0.47 16.76 -8.47
N CYS A 399 -0.70 16.28 -9.70
CA CYS A 399 0.29 15.48 -10.43
C CYS A 399 1.55 16.30 -10.76
N PHE A 400 1.40 17.57 -11.16
CA PHE A 400 2.54 18.44 -11.46
C PHE A 400 3.33 18.81 -10.20
N VAL A 401 2.66 19.07 -9.07
CA VAL A 401 3.33 19.32 -7.79
C VAL A 401 4.11 18.09 -7.33
N CYS A 402 3.52 16.90 -7.40
CA CYS A 402 4.22 15.66 -7.06
C CYS A 402 5.45 15.43 -7.96
N ALA A 403 5.31 15.68 -9.26
CA ALA A 403 6.41 15.53 -10.21
C ALA A 403 7.53 16.56 -9.96
N ALA A 404 7.18 17.81 -9.64
CA ALA A 404 8.16 18.84 -9.30
C ALA A 404 8.96 18.48 -8.04
N ILE A 405 8.27 17.99 -6.99
CA ILE A 405 8.95 17.55 -5.75
C ILE A 405 9.83 16.33 -6.03
N ALA A 406 9.33 15.33 -6.77
CA ALA A 406 10.10 14.13 -7.12
C ALA A 406 11.31 14.44 -8.01
N ALA A 407 11.24 15.51 -8.81
CA ALA A 407 12.39 15.96 -9.61
C ALA A 407 13.51 16.57 -8.78
N VAL A 408 13.22 17.12 -7.59
CA VAL A 408 14.19 17.77 -6.72
C VAL A 408 14.69 16.81 -5.63
N TYR A 409 13.78 16.02 -5.06
CA TYR A 409 14.07 15.10 -3.96
C TYR A 409 13.92 13.65 -4.44
N ASP A 410 15.03 12.93 -4.57
CA ASP A 410 15.12 11.58 -5.14
C ASP A 410 15.51 10.48 -4.13
N LYS A 411 15.60 10.82 -2.84
CA LYS A 411 15.96 9.87 -1.76
C LYS A 411 14.82 8.88 -1.46
N ILE A 412 14.68 7.83 -2.27
CA ILE A 412 13.57 6.85 -2.23
C ILE A 412 13.46 6.13 -0.88
N LEU A 413 14.59 5.73 -0.29
CA LEU A 413 14.61 5.05 1.01
C LEU A 413 14.03 5.92 2.13
N ASN A 414 14.24 7.24 2.06
CA ASN A 414 13.68 8.18 3.03
C ASN A 414 12.16 8.33 2.86
N TYR A 415 11.64 8.43 1.61
CA TYR A 415 10.19 8.37 1.37
C TYR A 415 9.56 7.15 2.01
N LEU A 416 10.14 5.95 1.79
CA LEU A 416 9.63 4.69 2.34
C LEU A 416 9.68 4.69 3.87
N SER A 417 10.72 5.24 4.46
CA SER A 417 10.85 5.34 5.92
C SER A 417 9.84 6.34 6.53
N TYR A 418 9.57 7.46 5.87
CA TYR A 418 8.55 8.42 6.31
C TYR A 418 7.13 7.83 6.19
N ILE A 419 6.83 7.18 5.06
CA ILE A 419 5.54 6.51 4.85
C ILE A 419 5.35 5.44 5.93
N GLY A 420 6.32 4.56 6.15
CA GLY A 420 6.23 3.46 7.11
C GLY A 420 6.23 3.94 8.55
N GLY A 421 7.11 4.89 8.89
CA GLY A 421 7.29 5.37 10.25
C GLY A 421 6.12 6.20 10.78
N PHE A 422 5.68 7.19 10.01
CA PHE A 422 4.63 8.10 10.51
C PHE A 422 3.24 7.76 10.00
N ILE A 423 3.11 7.41 8.72
CA ILE A 423 1.79 7.37 8.08
C ILE A 423 1.19 5.97 8.16
N SER A 424 1.96 4.94 7.79
CA SER A 424 1.42 3.57 7.75
C SER A 424 1.06 3.04 9.13
N VAL A 425 1.85 3.35 10.17
CA VAL A 425 1.54 2.90 11.53
C VAL A 425 0.21 3.46 12.03
N PHE A 426 -0.13 4.67 11.62
CA PHE A 426 -1.40 5.29 11.97
C PHE A 426 -2.56 4.66 11.20
N ILE A 427 -2.48 4.63 9.86
CA ILE A 427 -3.56 4.16 8.99
C ILE A 427 -3.76 2.64 9.09
N CYS A 428 -2.66 1.87 9.16
CA CYS A 428 -2.71 0.42 9.02
C CYS A 428 -2.77 -0.32 10.36
N TYR A 429 -2.31 0.29 11.44
CA TYR A 429 -2.27 -0.39 12.74
C TYR A 429 -3.16 0.28 13.78
N LEU A 430 -3.04 1.59 14.00
CA LEU A 430 -3.80 2.28 15.05
C LEU A 430 -5.30 2.33 14.75
N ILE A 431 -5.67 2.90 13.61
CA ILE A 431 -7.08 3.15 13.29
C ILE A 431 -7.93 1.87 13.18
N PRO A 432 -7.49 0.79 12.50
CA PRO A 432 -8.28 -0.43 12.40
C PRO A 432 -8.55 -1.06 13.76
N VAL A 433 -7.55 -1.06 14.66
CA VAL A 433 -7.68 -1.65 16.00
C VAL A 433 -8.57 -0.77 16.89
N LEU A 434 -8.41 0.55 16.88
CA LEU A 434 -9.31 1.44 17.61
C LEU A 434 -10.77 1.27 17.14
N THR A 435 -10.99 1.27 15.81
CA THR A 435 -12.33 1.09 15.25
C THR A 435 -12.94 -0.25 15.66
N TYR A 436 -12.13 -1.32 15.68
CA TYR A 436 -12.52 -2.64 16.17
C TYR A 436 -12.91 -2.65 17.65
N LEU A 437 -12.08 -2.06 18.50
CA LEU A 437 -12.34 -2.00 19.95
C LEU A 437 -13.65 -1.29 20.24
N TYR A 438 -13.90 -0.14 19.59
CA TYR A 438 -15.18 0.58 19.75
C TYR A 438 -16.37 -0.17 19.11
N SER A 439 -16.15 -1.01 18.11
CA SER A 439 -17.21 -1.80 17.48
C SER A 439 -17.72 -2.97 18.35
N LYS A 440 -16.98 -3.36 19.38
CA LYS A 440 -17.36 -4.45 20.29
C LYS A 440 -18.33 -4.03 21.39
N ASN A 441 -18.42 -2.74 21.73
CA ASN A 441 -19.16 -2.22 22.90
C ASN A 441 -18.72 -2.86 24.24
N GLU A 442 -17.48 -3.37 24.33
CA GLU A 442 -16.89 -3.97 25.52
C GLU A 442 -16.02 -2.95 26.25
N ARG A 443 -15.73 -3.20 27.53
CA ARG A 443 -14.82 -2.34 28.29
C ARG A 443 -13.40 -2.47 27.75
N LEU A 444 -12.72 -1.35 27.53
CA LEU A 444 -11.33 -1.32 27.07
C LEU A 444 -10.35 -1.99 28.06
N THR A 445 -10.74 -2.09 29.33
CA THR A 445 -9.95 -2.72 30.39
C THR A 445 -9.98 -4.24 30.40
N GLU A 446 -10.80 -4.89 29.55
CA GLU A 446 -10.78 -6.33 29.39
C GLU A 446 -9.39 -6.79 28.91
N TRP A 447 -8.87 -7.89 29.47
CA TRP A 447 -7.49 -8.33 29.25
C TRP A 447 -7.15 -8.55 27.76
N HIS A 448 -8.11 -9.07 27.00
CA HIS A 448 -7.91 -9.27 25.55
C HIS A 448 -7.86 -7.93 24.77
N ASN A 449 -8.61 -6.90 25.21
CA ASN A 449 -8.54 -5.56 24.63
C ASN A 449 -7.24 -4.85 25.01
N LEU A 450 -6.71 -5.09 26.21
CA LEU A 450 -5.41 -4.56 26.65
C LEU A 450 -4.26 -5.13 25.79
N ILE A 451 -4.28 -6.43 25.44
CA ILE A 451 -3.29 -7.02 24.53
C ILE A 451 -3.31 -6.33 23.15
N GLU A 452 -4.50 -6.07 22.61
CA GLU A 452 -4.66 -5.34 21.35
C GLU A 452 -4.05 -3.93 21.43
N ILE A 453 -4.33 -3.21 22.52
CA ILE A 453 -3.82 -1.85 22.76
C ILE A 453 -2.30 -1.85 22.91
N ILE A 454 -1.74 -2.75 23.72
CA ILE A 454 -0.29 -2.86 23.92
C ILE A 454 0.41 -3.18 22.61
N GLY A 455 -0.11 -4.14 21.84
CA GLY A 455 0.45 -4.50 20.54
C GLY A 455 0.53 -3.30 19.57
N VAL A 456 -0.55 -2.52 19.50
CA VAL A 456 -0.57 -1.31 18.65
C VAL A 456 0.37 -0.23 19.16
N ILE A 457 0.45 0.00 20.47
CA ILE A 457 1.36 1.00 21.05
C ILE A 457 2.82 0.66 20.70
N ILE A 458 3.22 -0.61 20.79
CA ILE A 458 4.57 -1.06 20.43
C ILE A 458 4.85 -0.76 18.95
N LEU A 459 3.93 -1.10 18.05
CA LEU A 459 4.10 -0.85 16.61
C LEU A 459 4.20 0.64 16.29
N ILE A 460 3.39 1.48 16.93
CA ILE A 460 3.42 2.93 16.77
C ILE A 460 4.74 3.51 17.28
N ALA A 461 5.20 3.08 18.47
CA ALA A 461 6.46 3.54 19.04
C ALA A 461 7.64 3.24 18.11
N ILE A 462 7.72 2.00 17.58
CA ILE A 462 8.75 1.62 16.61
C ILE A 462 8.67 2.50 15.36
N GLY A 463 7.47 2.74 14.83
CA GLY A 463 7.29 3.56 13.64
C GLY A 463 7.69 5.01 13.84
N ILE A 464 7.25 5.65 14.93
CA ILE A 464 7.59 7.05 15.23
C ILE A 464 9.12 7.22 15.39
N ILE A 465 9.77 6.31 16.14
CA ILE A 465 11.23 6.34 16.30
C ILE A 465 11.91 6.20 14.92
N ALA A 466 11.40 5.35 14.05
CA ALA A 466 11.90 5.17 12.69
C ALA A 466 11.80 6.45 11.85
N GLY A 467 10.64 7.11 11.91
CA GLY A 467 10.45 8.39 11.21
C GLY A 467 11.39 9.48 11.71
N ILE A 468 11.55 9.59 13.04
CA ILE A 468 12.51 10.55 13.67
C ILE A 468 13.95 10.22 13.27
N ALA A 469 14.34 8.94 13.29
CA ALA A 469 15.68 8.50 12.88
C ALA A 469 15.99 8.92 11.43
N THR A 470 15.00 8.80 10.54
CA THR A 470 15.16 9.23 9.14
C THR A 470 15.33 10.75 9.01
N ILE A 471 14.56 11.55 9.78
CA ILE A 471 14.70 13.01 9.80
C ILE A 471 16.13 13.42 10.27
N ILE A 472 16.61 12.79 11.35
CA ILE A 472 17.96 13.09 11.87
C ILE A 472 19.03 12.80 10.82
N ASP A 473 18.87 11.71 10.07
CA ASP A 473 19.78 11.35 8.99
C ASP A 473 19.74 12.35 7.82
N ASP A 474 18.54 12.75 7.42
CA ASP A 474 18.35 13.69 6.31
C ASP A 474 18.91 15.09 6.60
N VAL A 475 18.88 15.50 7.88
CA VAL A 475 19.44 16.80 8.32
C VAL A 475 20.98 16.75 8.41
N LYS A 476 21.56 15.56 8.62
CA LYS A 476 23.03 15.41 8.72
C LYS A 476 23.72 15.29 7.37
N ASN A 477 23.00 14.84 6.34
CA ASN A 477 23.48 14.60 4.98
C ASN A 477 22.91 15.63 3.99
#